data_d3446c088b109b8fc86c527684502be7
#
_entry.id   d3446c088b109b8fc86c527684502be7
#
_cell.length_a   1.000
_cell.length_b   1.000
_cell.length_c   1.000
_cell.angle_alpha   90.00
_cell.angle_beta   90.00
_cell.angle_gamma   90.00
#
_symmetry.space_group_name_H-M   'P 1'
#
loop_
_entity.id
_entity.type
_entity.pdbx_description
1 polymer ?
#
loop_
_entity_poly.entity_id
_entity_poly.type
_entity_poly.pdbx_seq_one_letter_code
_entity_poly.pdbx_strand_id
1 'polypeptide(L)'
;MKKKFQLEVPGGADKVLLHTCCAPCSSAIIECMMQHHITPVIYYCNPNIYPQEEYIIRKEECTRYAQSLGLEIIDADYDHENWRCHIIGMEQEPERGGRCLRCFKLRLLETARYAHEHGFSVITTTLASSRWKSLEQINEAGQYATASYADVTYWEQNWRKGGLSERRIAIIKEYNFYNQQYCGCEFSMRKEE
;
A
#
# COMPACT_ATOMS: atom_id res chain seq x y z
N MET A 1 26.04 12.18 15.09
CA MET A 1 25.71 10.97 14.33
C MET A 1 24.22 10.92 14.11
N LYS A 2 23.71 10.99 12.85
CA LYS A 2 22.27 10.77 12.60
C LYS A 2 21.96 9.32 12.95
N LYS A 3 20.97 9.08 13.86
CA LYS A 3 20.50 7.73 14.17
C LYS A 3 20.13 7.05 12.84
N LYS A 4 20.76 5.92 12.54
CA LYS A 4 20.43 5.12 11.35
C LYS A 4 18.96 4.69 11.50
N PHE A 5 18.14 4.92 10.49
CA PHE A 5 16.76 4.45 10.47
C PHE A 5 16.78 2.93 10.55
N GLN A 6 16.21 2.37 11.59
CA GLN A 6 16.25 0.94 11.87
C GLN A 6 14.83 0.38 11.79
N LEU A 7 14.66 -0.71 11.08
CA LEU A 7 13.38 -1.40 10.98
C LEU A 7 13.35 -2.56 12.00
N GLU A 8 12.28 -2.60 12.77
CA GLU A 8 11.99 -3.70 13.70
C GLU A 8 10.69 -4.36 13.26
N VAL A 9 10.81 -5.54 12.65
CA VAL A 9 9.64 -6.30 12.20
C VAL A 9 9.03 -7.06 13.37
N PRO A 10 7.71 -7.02 13.56
CA PRO A 10 7.03 -7.83 14.59
C PRO A 10 7.42 -9.29 14.47
N GLY A 11 7.75 -9.91 15.63
CA GLY A 11 8.15 -11.31 15.67
C GLY A 11 9.47 -11.65 14.97
N GLY A 12 10.21 -10.64 14.47
CA GLY A 12 11.48 -10.86 13.76
C GLY A 12 11.32 -11.55 12.41
N ALA A 13 10.12 -11.43 11.77
CA ALA A 13 9.86 -12.04 10.48
C ALA A 13 10.78 -11.46 9.40
N ASP A 14 11.37 -12.31 8.59
CA ASP A 14 12.21 -11.97 7.44
C ASP A 14 11.40 -11.83 6.14
N LYS A 15 10.16 -12.34 6.12
CA LYS A 15 9.22 -12.27 4.99
C LYS A 15 7.96 -11.52 5.41
N VAL A 16 7.62 -10.45 4.68
CA VAL A 16 6.49 -9.55 5.00
C VAL A 16 5.60 -9.39 3.77
N LEU A 17 4.29 -9.51 3.95
CA LEU A 17 3.34 -9.18 2.90
C LEU A 17 3.11 -7.67 2.86
N LEU A 18 3.55 -7.02 1.79
CA LEU A 18 3.50 -5.58 1.59
C LEU A 18 2.32 -5.20 0.69
N HIS A 19 1.22 -4.73 1.28
CA HIS A 19 0.14 -4.12 0.50
C HIS A 19 0.66 -2.89 -0.23
N THR A 20 0.55 -2.90 -1.56
CA THR A 20 1.15 -1.89 -2.44
C THR A 20 0.10 -1.20 -3.30
N CYS A 21 0.10 0.15 -3.29
CA CYS A 21 -0.84 0.94 -4.07
C CYS A 21 -0.29 1.35 -5.46
N CYS A 22 1.00 1.52 -5.61
CA CYS A 22 1.67 1.88 -6.87
C CYS A 22 3.19 1.84 -6.71
N ALA A 23 3.94 1.73 -7.81
CA ALA A 23 5.40 1.71 -7.80
C ALA A 23 6.04 2.95 -7.15
N PRO A 24 5.62 4.19 -7.48
CA PRO A 24 6.17 5.38 -6.81
C PRO A 24 6.03 5.39 -5.29
N CYS A 25 4.96 4.81 -4.73
CA CYS A 25 4.74 4.78 -3.28
C CYS A 25 5.53 3.67 -2.58
N SER A 26 5.80 2.57 -3.28
CA SER A 26 6.42 1.37 -2.71
C SER A 26 7.93 1.33 -2.86
N SER A 27 8.49 1.96 -3.89
CA SER A 27 9.88 1.75 -4.30
C SER A 27 10.92 1.99 -3.19
N ALA A 28 10.88 3.12 -2.51
CA ALA A 28 11.81 3.42 -1.43
C ALA A 28 11.61 2.52 -0.19
N ILE A 29 10.37 2.06 0.04
CA ILE A 29 10.04 1.13 1.13
C ILE A 29 10.64 -0.23 0.82
N ILE A 30 10.43 -0.75 -0.39
CA ILE A 30 10.99 -2.03 -0.86
C ILE A 30 12.50 -2.02 -0.74
N GLU A 31 13.16 -1.00 -1.28
CA GLU A 31 14.60 -0.84 -1.18
C GLU A 31 15.09 -0.82 0.29
N CYS A 32 14.39 -0.07 1.15
CA CYS A 32 14.71 0.01 2.57
C CYS A 32 14.55 -1.36 3.26
N MET A 33 13.48 -2.10 2.99
CA MET A 33 13.26 -3.44 3.54
C MET A 33 14.37 -4.39 3.12
N MET A 34 14.70 -4.43 1.82
CA MET A 34 15.78 -5.28 1.29
C MET A 34 17.15 -4.95 1.91
N GLN A 35 17.46 -3.66 2.13
CA GLN A 35 18.68 -3.22 2.81
C GLN A 35 18.75 -3.66 4.29
N HIS A 36 17.61 -3.99 4.89
CA HIS A 36 17.51 -4.54 6.25
C HIS A 36 17.29 -6.05 6.26
N HIS A 37 17.56 -6.75 5.14
CA HIS A 37 17.38 -8.19 5.00
C HIS A 37 15.95 -8.68 5.21
N ILE A 38 14.95 -7.81 4.95
CA ILE A 38 13.53 -8.14 4.96
C ILE A 38 13.11 -8.34 3.51
N THR A 39 12.52 -9.49 3.20
CA THR A 39 12.00 -9.80 1.86
C THR A 39 10.53 -9.44 1.76
N PRO A 40 10.15 -8.33 1.08
CA PRO A 40 8.75 -8.05 0.85
C PRO A 40 8.18 -8.96 -0.25
N VAL A 41 7.00 -9.51 -0.01
CA VAL A 41 6.13 -10.05 -1.07
C VAL A 41 5.10 -8.98 -1.37
N ILE A 42 5.04 -8.55 -2.61
CA ILE A 42 4.18 -7.44 -3.03
C ILE A 42 2.76 -7.96 -3.20
N TYR A 43 1.81 -7.35 -2.49
CA TYR A 43 0.39 -7.65 -2.65
C TYR A 43 -0.33 -6.44 -3.25
N TYR A 44 -0.70 -6.56 -4.52
CA TYR A 44 -1.34 -5.48 -5.28
C TYR A 44 -2.87 -5.62 -5.18
N CYS A 45 -3.47 -4.96 -4.18
CA CYS A 45 -4.91 -4.96 -3.93
C CYS A 45 -5.46 -3.52 -3.96
N ASN A 46 -5.99 -3.10 -5.11
CA ASN A 46 -6.40 -1.73 -5.36
C ASN A 46 -7.75 -1.64 -6.11
N PRO A 47 -8.84 -2.20 -5.58
CA PRO A 47 -10.14 -2.18 -6.25
C PRO A 47 -10.74 -0.77 -6.37
N ASN A 48 -10.19 0.19 -5.62
CA ASN A 48 -10.61 1.58 -5.65
C ASN A 48 -10.14 2.36 -6.89
N ILE A 49 -9.13 1.86 -7.61
CA ILE A 49 -8.57 2.62 -8.74
C ILE A 49 -9.56 2.62 -9.90
N TYR A 50 -9.83 3.81 -10.42
CA TYR A 50 -10.75 4.08 -11.53
C TYR A 50 -10.15 5.19 -12.43
N PRO A 51 -10.28 5.11 -13.76
CA PRO A 51 -10.88 3.98 -14.49
C PRO A 51 -9.99 2.74 -14.51
N GLN A 52 -10.47 1.64 -15.11
CA GLN A 52 -9.73 0.38 -15.15
C GLN A 52 -8.38 0.50 -15.87
N GLU A 53 -8.28 1.36 -16.87
CA GLU A 53 -7.03 1.64 -17.58
C GLU A 53 -5.95 2.18 -16.62
N GLU A 54 -6.33 3.06 -15.69
CA GLU A 54 -5.43 3.58 -14.67
C GLU A 54 -4.97 2.48 -13.69
N TYR A 55 -5.88 1.55 -13.35
CA TYR A 55 -5.53 0.37 -12.55
C TYR A 55 -4.47 -0.47 -13.26
N ILE A 56 -4.66 -0.75 -14.55
CA ILE A 56 -3.74 -1.56 -15.36
C ILE A 56 -2.36 -0.89 -15.43
N ILE A 57 -2.30 0.40 -15.75
CA ILE A 57 -1.03 1.16 -15.84
C ILE A 57 -0.25 1.06 -14.52
N ARG A 58 -0.91 1.29 -13.38
CA ARG A 58 -0.24 1.23 -12.07
C ARG A 58 0.18 -0.19 -11.69
N LYS A 59 -0.61 -1.19 -12.08
CA LYS A 59 -0.30 -2.61 -11.85
C LYS A 59 0.92 -3.04 -12.64
N GLU A 60 0.93 -2.78 -13.95
CA GLU A 60 2.05 -3.13 -14.83
C GLU A 60 3.35 -2.49 -14.36
N GLU A 61 3.31 -1.25 -13.91
CA GLU A 61 4.47 -0.56 -13.35
C GLU A 61 4.98 -1.22 -12.06
N CYS A 62 4.07 -1.59 -11.14
CA CYS A 62 4.43 -2.33 -9.93
C CYS A 62 5.04 -3.68 -10.27
N THR A 63 4.46 -4.40 -11.24
CA THR A 63 4.94 -5.70 -11.70
C THR A 63 6.33 -5.59 -12.30
N ARG A 64 6.53 -4.64 -13.21
CA ARG A 64 7.82 -4.37 -13.84
C ARG A 64 8.91 -4.08 -12.79
N TYR A 65 8.58 -3.25 -11.80
CA TYR A 65 9.52 -2.89 -10.74
C TYR A 65 9.84 -4.08 -9.83
N ALA A 66 8.84 -4.82 -9.36
CA ALA A 66 9.04 -6.00 -8.53
C ALA A 66 9.90 -7.04 -9.24
N GLN A 67 9.61 -7.33 -10.51
CA GLN A 67 10.38 -8.28 -11.32
C GLN A 67 11.83 -7.85 -11.52
N SER A 68 12.08 -6.54 -11.71
CA SER A 68 13.45 -6.01 -11.84
C SER A 68 14.30 -6.21 -10.59
N LEU A 69 13.66 -6.39 -9.43
CA LEU A 69 14.29 -6.66 -8.14
C LEU A 69 14.28 -8.16 -7.76
N GLY A 70 13.72 -9.03 -8.61
CA GLY A 70 13.57 -10.45 -8.31
C GLY A 70 12.54 -10.74 -7.19
N LEU A 71 11.58 -9.84 -6.97
CA LEU A 71 10.57 -9.98 -5.93
C LEU A 71 9.28 -10.59 -6.48
N GLU A 72 8.62 -11.35 -5.62
CA GLU A 72 7.27 -11.89 -5.86
C GLU A 72 6.24 -10.77 -5.80
N ILE A 73 5.33 -10.74 -6.78
CA ILE A 73 4.15 -9.88 -6.78
C ILE A 73 2.90 -10.72 -7.00
N ILE A 74 1.91 -10.49 -6.14
CA ILE A 74 0.61 -11.14 -6.16
C ILE A 74 -0.40 -10.08 -6.54
N ASP A 75 -1.14 -10.35 -7.61
CA ASP A 75 -2.23 -9.51 -8.10
C ASP A 75 -3.54 -10.02 -7.48
N ALA A 76 -4.11 -9.22 -6.59
CA ALA A 76 -5.47 -9.46 -6.12
C ALA A 76 -6.46 -9.08 -7.22
N ASP A 77 -7.55 -9.82 -7.33
CA ASP A 77 -8.58 -9.56 -8.33
C ASP A 77 -9.11 -8.12 -8.24
N TYR A 78 -9.25 -7.50 -9.41
CA TYR A 78 -9.83 -6.17 -9.53
C TYR A 78 -11.35 -6.26 -9.51
N ASP A 79 -11.94 -5.88 -8.40
CA ASP A 79 -13.39 -5.83 -8.21
C ASP A 79 -13.82 -4.43 -7.73
N HIS A 80 -13.91 -3.51 -8.70
CA HIS A 80 -14.30 -2.12 -8.45
C HIS A 80 -15.75 -1.99 -8.01
N GLU A 81 -16.64 -2.82 -8.55
CA GLU A 81 -18.06 -2.79 -8.20
C GLU A 81 -18.27 -3.20 -6.72
N ASN A 82 -17.58 -4.22 -6.25
CA ASN A 82 -17.60 -4.59 -4.85
C ASN A 82 -17.06 -3.45 -3.96
N TRP A 83 -15.97 -2.79 -4.38
CA TRP A 83 -15.46 -1.62 -3.66
C TRP A 83 -16.51 -0.50 -3.60
N ARG A 84 -17.19 -0.20 -4.71
CA ARG A 84 -18.28 0.79 -4.77
C ARG A 84 -19.41 0.46 -3.81
N CYS A 85 -19.84 -0.81 -3.76
CA CYS A 85 -20.86 -1.26 -2.80
C CYS A 85 -20.47 -0.95 -1.34
N HIS A 86 -19.19 -1.07 -1.01
CA HIS A 86 -18.71 -0.80 0.35
C HIS A 86 -18.68 0.68 0.73
N ILE A 87 -18.73 1.59 -0.25
CA ILE A 87 -18.68 3.05 0.01
C ILE A 87 -19.99 3.78 -0.30
N ILE A 88 -21.06 3.04 -0.57
CA ILE A 88 -22.39 3.61 -0.81
C ILE A 88 -22.78 4.54 0.34
N GLY A 89 -23.29 5.73 0.00
CA GLY A 89 -23.68 6.79 0.93
C GLY A 89 -22.52 7.66 1.42
N MET A 90 -21.27 7.40 0.95
CA MET A 90 -20.09 8.17 1.31
C MET A 90 -19.45 8.91 0.12
N GLU A 91 -20.16 9.00 -1.01
CA GLU A 91 -19.67 9.59 -2.25
C GLU A 91 -19.25 11.06 -2.09
N GLN A 92 -19.99 11.79 -1.24
CA GLN A 92 -19.75 13.21 -0.96
C GLN A 92 -18.73 13.46 0.17
N GLU A 93 -18.24 12.41 0.81
CA GLU A 93 -17.22 12.53 1.85
C GLU A 93 -15.93 13.12 1.28
N PRO A 94 -15.27 14.03 2.00
CA PRO A 94 -13.99 14.57 1.56
C PRO A 94 -12.88 13.50 1.57
N GLU A 95 -11.76 13.80 0.94
CA GLU A 95 -10.54 13.02 1.15
C GLU A 95 -10.16 13.05 2.64
N ARG A 96 -9.68 11.93 3.16
CA ARG A 96 -9.42 11.66 4.59
C ARG A 96 -10.69 11.57 5.46
N GLY A 97 -11.89 11.57 4.87
CA GLY A 97 -13.15 11.30 5.56
C GLY A 97 -13.41 9.79 5.72
N GLY A 98 -14.65 9.45 6.11
CA GLY A 98 -15.09 8.07 6.36
C GLY A 98 -14.94 7.17 5.15
N ARG A 99 -15.17 7.68 3.92
CA ARG A 99 -14.94 6.94 2.68
C ARG A 99 -13.51 6.42 2.57
N CYS A 100 -12.50 7.25 2.89
CA CYS A 100 -11.11 6.84 2.83
C CYS A 100 -10.79 5.75 3.87
N LEU A 101 -11.29 5.91 5.09
CA LEU A 101 -11.13 4.90 6.14
C LEU A 101 -11.73 3.56 5.72
N ARG A 102 -12.95 3.57 5.16
CA ARG A 102 -13.62 2.35 4.70
C ARG A 102 -12.85 1.69 3.53
N CYS A 103 -12.33 2.49 2.60
CA CYS A 103 -11.46 2.02 1.53
C CYS A 103 -10.19 1.33 2.07
N PHE A 104 -9.53 1.90 3.08
CA PHE A 104 -8.35 1.30 3.69
C PHE A 104 -8.70 -0.01 4.42
N LYS A 105 -9.81 -0.03 5.17
CA LYS A 105 -10.29 -1.24 5.87
C LYS A 105 -10.53 -2.40 4.89
N LEU A 106 -11.22 -2.15 3.78
CA LEU A 106 -11.47 -3.18 2.78
C LEU A 106 -10.16 -3.75 2.21
N ARG A 107 -9.26 -2.88 1.78
CA ARG A 107 -7.99 -3.30 1.14
C ARG A 107 -7.06 -4.03 2.11
N LEU A 108 -6.97 -3.56 3.35
CA LEU A 108 -6.12 -4.20 4.35
C LEU A 108 -6.75 -5.48 4.91
N LEU A 109 -8.08 -5.59 4.96
CA LEU A 109 -8.78 -6.82 5.32
C LEU A 109 -8.48 -7.94 4.29
N GLU A 110 -8.55 -7.62 3.00
CA GLU A 110 -8.16 -8.57 1.94
C GLU A 110 -6.69 -8.96 2.04
N THR A 111 -5.81 -8.01 2.39
CA THR A 111 -4.39 -8.29 2.62
C THR A 111 -4.19 -9.22 3.82
N ALA A 112 -4.91 -9.00 4.91
CA ALA A 112 -4.82 -9.83 6.12
C ALA A 112 -5.39 -11.24 5.89
N ARG A 113 -6.52 -11.33 5.16
CA ARG A 113 -7.10 -12.62 4.75
C ARG A 113 -6.11 -13.42 3.92
N TYR A 114 -5.53 -12.82 2.89
CA TYR A 114 -4.51 -13.47 2.06
C TYR A 114 -3.30 -13.91 2.89
N ALA A 115 -2.84 -13.05 3.81
CA ALA A 115 -1.73 -13.38 4.70
C ALA A 115 -2.02 -14.63 5.55
N HIS A 116 -3.20 -14.68 6.16
CA HIS A 116 -3.66 -15.83 6.94
C HIS A 116 -3.70 -17.13 6.11
N GLU A 117 -4.33 -17.06 4.93
CA GLU A 117 -4.49 -18.22 4.03
C GLU A 117 -3.15 -18.76 3.49
N HIS A 118 -2.11 -17.91 3.42
CA HIS A 118 -0.82 -18.25 2.81
C HIS A 118 0.36 -18.22 3.80
N GLY A 119 0.07 -18.14 5.10
CA GLY A 119 1.06 -18.30 6.16
C GLY A 119 2.02 -17.12 6.34
N PHE A 120 1.61 -15.91 5.97
CA PHE A 120 2.36 -14.69 6.31
C PHE A 120 1.97 -14.23 7.71
N SER A 121 2.94 -14.10 8.60
CA SER A 121 2.70 -13.63 9.98
C SER A 121 2.68 -12.10 10.11
N VAL A 122 3.15 -11.37 9.11
CA VAL A 122 3.25 -9.90 9.17
C VAL A 122 2.77 -9.27 7.86
N ILE A 123 1.90 -8.28 8.00
CA ILE A 123 1.48 -7.39 6.90
C ILE A 123 1.86 -5.95 7.20
N THR A 124 2.13 -5.17 6.17
CA THR A 124 2.26 -3.71 6.24
C THR A 124 1.74 -3.06 4.95
N THR A 125 1.73 -1.74 4.88
CA THR A 125 1.15 -1.04 3.72
C THR A 125 1.94 0.18 3.28
N THR A 126 2.07 0.35 1.98
CA THR A 126 2.67 1.55 1.38
C THR A 126 1.76 2.79 1.46
N LEU A 127 0.49 2.64 1.86
CA LEU A 127 -0.39 3.79 2.12
C LEU A 127 0.22 4.75 3.15
N ALA A 128 0.95 4.22 4.14
CA ALA A 128 1.61 4.98 5.20
C ALA A 128 2.80 5.82 4.74
N SER A 129 3.20 5.77 3.45
CA SER A 129 4.21 6.66 2.87
C SER A 129 3.64 8.00 2.41
N SER A 130 2.33 8.06 2.11
CA SER A 130 1.70 9.25 1.55
C SER A 130 1.36 10.28 2.61
N ARG A 131 1.93 11.49 2.51
CA ARG A 131 1.57 12.64 3.35
C ARG A 131 0.13 13.14 3.14
N TRP A 132 -0.50 12.75 2.04
CA TRP A 132 -1.88 13.13 1.70
C TRP A 132 -2.94 12.23 2.35
N LYS A 133 -2.53 11.14 3.02
CA LYS A 133 -3.42 10.23 3.72
C LYS A 133 -3.28 10.39 5.24
N SER A 134 -4.34 10.12 5.99
CA SER A 134 -4.27 10.06 7.45
C SER A 134 -3.55 8.78 7.89
N LEU A 135 -2.44 8.94 8.60
CA LEU A 135 -1.70 7.80 9.16
C LEU A 135 -2.53 7.08 10.25
N GLU A 136 -3.27 7.85 11.04
CA GLU A 136 -4.17 7.32 12.06
C GLU A 136 -5.23 6.40 11.45
N GLN A 137 -5.92 6.83 10.39
CA GLN A 137 -6.89 5.99 9.67
C GLN A 137 -6.26 4.74 9.05
N ILE A 138 -5.02 4.83 8.56
CA ILE A 138 -4.31 3.69 7.98
C ILE A 138 -4.00 2.67 9.09
N ASN A 139 -3.54 3.13 10.25
CA ASN A 139 -3.23 2.26 11.38
C ASN A 139 -4.49 1.63 11.97
N GLU A 140 -5.58 2.43 12.12
CA GLU A 140 -6.90 1.89 12.50
C GLU A 140 -7.36 0.79 11.55
N ALA A 141 -7.20 1.02 10.24
CA ALA A 141 -7.60 0.03 9.24
C ALA A 141 -6.73 -1.24 9.29
N GLY A 142 -5.43 -1.11 9.54
CA GLY A 142 -4.52 -2.24 9.69
C GLY A 142 -4.82 -3.08 10.93
N GLN A 143 -5.05 -2.45 12.06
CA GLN A 143 -5.45 -3.11 13.31
C GLN A 143 -6.81 -3.79 13.16
N TYR A 144 -7.78 -3.12 12.55
CA TYR A 144 -9.08 -3.71 12.22
C TYR A 144 -8.94 -4.96 11.34
N ALA A 145 -8.09 -4.90 10.32
CA ALA A 145 -7.91 -5.98 9.35
C ALA A 145 -7.36 -7.25 9.99
N THR A 146 -6.45 -7.12 10.96
CA THR A 146 -5.81 -8.27 11.61
C THR A 146 -6.54 -8.75 12.85
N ALA A 147 -7.56 -8.03 13.33
CA ALA A 147 -8.29 -8.40 14.56
C ALA A 147 -8.95 -9.79 14.51
N SER A 148 -9.28 -10.28 13.31
CA SER A 148 -9.89 -11.61 13.11
C SER A 148 -8.89 -12.74 12.85
N TYR A 149 -7.58 -12.43 12.77
CA TYR A 149 -6.53 -13.37 12.39
C TYR A 149 -5.41 -13.33 13.45
N ALA A 150 -5.46 -14.23 14.42
CA ALA A 150 -4.52 -14.25 15.55
C ALA A 150 -3.05 -14.53 15.14
N ASP A 151 -2.86 -15.10 13.97
CA ASP A 151 -1.56 -15.45 13.38
C ASP A 151 -0.99 -14.35 12.46
N VAL A 152 -1.74 -13.25 12.24
CA VAL A 152 -1.31 -12.14 11.38
C VAL A 152 -1.17 -10.87 12.21
N THR A 153 -0.02 -10.23 12.16
CA THR A 153 0.25 -8.95 12.82
C THR A 153 0.34 -7.82 11.80
N TYR A 154 -0.37 -6.72 12.06
CA TYR A 154 -0.18 -5.49 11.31
C TYR A 154 1.05 -4.74 11.81
N TRP A 155 2.05 -4.59 10.95
CA TRP A 155 3.24 -3.81 11.24
C TRP A 155 2.96 -2.33 10.99
N GLU A 156 2.69 -1.63 12.09
CA GLU A 156 2.42 -0.20 12.12
C GLU A 156 3.71 0.58 11.91
N GLN A 157 4.00 0.92 10.67
CA GLN A 157 5.23 1.62 10.31
C GLN A 157 4.95 2.96 9.62
N ASN A 158 5.62 4.01 10.08
CA ASN A 158 5.56 5.32 9.45
C ASN A 158 6.63 5.46 8.36
N TRP A 159 6.25 5.13 7.13
CA TRP A 159 7.12 5.17 5.96
C TRP A 159 7.46 6.59 5.44
N ARG A 160 7.10 7.66 6.18
CA ARG A 160 7.44 9.06 5.86
C ARG A 160 8.76 9.51 6.47
N LYS A 161 9.38 8.66 7.32
CA LYS A 161 10.61 8.93 8.06
C LYS A 161 11.83 8.32 7.37
N GLY A 162 13.01 8.57 7.92
CA GLY A 162 14.25 7.91 7.51
C GLY A 162 14.80 8.31 6.14
N GLY A 163 14.37 9.45 5.56
CA GLY A 163 14.81 9.88 4.23
C GLY A 163 14.11 9.17 3.07
N LEU A 164 13.07 8.36 3.36
CA LEU A 164 12.36 7.58 2.33
C LEU A 164 11.62 8.46 1.32
N SER A 165 11.18 9.67 1.71
CA SER A 165 10.52 10.61 0.80
C SER A 165 11.47 11.12 -0.28
N GLU A 166 12.69 11.48 0.12
CA GLU A 166 13.75 11.96 -0.78
C GLU A 166 14.22 10.81 -1.69
N ARG A 167 14.43 9.62 -1.11
CA ARG A 167 14.82 8.45 -1.88
C ARG A 167 13.76 8.06 -2.92
N ARG A 168 12.46 8.13 -2.56
CA ARG A 168 11.34 7.91 -3.48
C ARG A 168 11.42 8.83 -4.71
N ILE A 169 11.69 10.14 -4.49
CA ILE A 169 11.80 11.10 -5.60
C ILE A 169 12.95 10.72 -6.54
N ALA A 170 14.08 10.28 -5.99
CA ALA A 170 15.21 9.83 -6.78
C ALA A 170 14.86 8.58 -7.61
N ILE A 171 14.23 7.56 -7.00
CA ILE A 171 13.85 6.32 -7.68
C ILE A 171 12.81 6.56 -8.78
N ILE A 172 11.84 7.46 -8.56
CA ILE A 172 10.84 7.83 -9.59
C ILE A 172 11.54 8.30 -10.87
N LYS A 173 12.60 9.12 -10.73
CA LYS A 173 13.39 9.61 -11.87
C LYS A 173 14.27 8.51 -12.49
N GLU A 174 14.91 7.72 -11.65
CA GLU A 174 15.81 6.63 -12.03
C GLU A 174 15.10 5.58 -12.89
N TYR A 175 13.90 5.17 -12.49
CA TYR A 175 13.07 4.17 -13.17
C TYR A 175 12.05 4.75 -14.14
N ASN A 176 11.98 6.07 -14.26
CA ASN A 176 10.99 6.78 -15.08
C ASN A 176 9.56 6.32 -14.80
N PHE A 177 9.18 6.27 -13.52
CA PHE A 177 7.86 5.79 -13.13
C PHE A 177 6.74 6.71 -13.57
N TYR A 178 5.63 6.10 -13.97
CA TYR A 178 4.38 6.80 -14.16
C TYR A 178 3.98 7.52 -12.87
N ASN A 179 3.75 8.82 -12.96
CA ASN A 179 3.42 9.67 -11.82
C ASN A 179 1.93 9.97 -11.82
N GLN A 180 1.17 9.21 -11.04
CA GLN A 180 -0.27 9.41 -10.92
C GLN A 180 -0.62 10.80 -10.35
N GLN A 181 -1.70 11.39 -10.85
CA GLN A 181 -2.13 12.74 -10.49
C GLN A 181 -3.17 12.79 -9.37
N TYR A 182 -3.78 11.64 -9.00
CA TYR A 182 -4.81 11.52 -7.97
C TYR A 182 -4.64 10.23 -7.15
N CYS A 183 -5.39 10.12 -6.04
CA CYS A 183 -5.26 8.98 -5.12
C CYS A 183 -5.59 7.63 -5.78
N GLY A 184 -6.53 7.63 -6.72
CA GLY A 184 -6.93 6.46 -7.50
C GLY A 184 -8.44 6.28 -7.61
N CYS A 185 -9.23 6.61 -6.59
CA CYS A 185 -10.68 6.47 -6.71
C CYS A 185 -11.28 7.64 -7.53
N GLU A 186 -12.40 7.38 -8.17
CA GLU A 186 -13.13 8.35 -8.98
C GLU A 186 -13.45 9.67 -8.26
N PHE A 187 -13.66 9.60 -6.93
CA PHE A 187 -13.94 10.77 -6.09
C PHE A 187 -12.71 11.61 -5.74
N SER A 188 -11.51 11.14 -6.07
CA SER A 188 -10.26 11.87 -5.90
C SER A 188 -9.72 12.44 -7.22
N MET A 189 -10.41 12.20 -8.33
CA MET A 189 -10.07 12.80 -9.62
C MET A 189 -10.32 14.30 -9.56
N ARG A 190 -9.33 15.08 -9.99
CA ARG A 190 -9.53 16.52 -10.15
C ARG A 190 -10.43 16.75 -11.35
N LYS A 191 -11.52 17.50 -11.16
CA LYS A 191 -12.28 18.03 -12.30
C LYS A 191 -11.37 19.00 -13.03
N GLU A 192 -11.18 18.78 -14.32
CA GLU A 192 -10.60 19.82 -15.18
C GLU A 192 -11.59 20.99 -15.17
N GLU A 193 -11.11 22.16 -14.71
CA GLU A 193 -11.84 23.41 -14.79
C GLU A 193 -11.71 23.98 -16.20
#